data_46da4d34dee623b146c81d69125bd75d
#
_entry.id   46da4d34dee623b146c81d69125bd75d
#
_cell.length_a   1.000
_cell.length_b   1.000
_cell.length_c   1.000
_cell.angle_alpha   90.00
_cell.angle_beta   90.00
_cell.angle_gamma   90.00
#
_symmetry.space_group_name_H-M   'P 1'
#
loop_
_entity.id
_entity.type
_entity.pdbx_description
1 polymer ?
#
loop_
_entity_poly.entity_id
_entity_poly.type
_entity_poly.pdbx_seq_one_letter_code
_entity_poly.pdbx_strand_id
1 'polypeptide(L)'
;YLGSKIDVRYAAVNGQWNITGKNMDNRGNALVQSTYGTQRANAYRLLEDALNLRDTKIYDTIEDADGEHRVLNKKETMLAQQKQEMIKEAFKEWIFRDIDRREALCKKYNELFNSSRPREYDGSHIQFTGMTPEITLMPHQKNAVAHILYGNNTLLAHCVGAGKTFQMIAAGMESRRLGLSQKNLYVVPNHLTEQWGSDFLRLYPGANVLVATKKDFEPANRKKFCSRIATGDYDAI
;
A
#
# COMPACT_ATOMS: atom_id res chain seq x y z
N TYR A 1 -36.18 -3.70 1.18
CA TYR A 1 -36.13 -5.17 1.05
C TYR A 1 -36.29 -5.91 2.37
N LEU A 2 -35.73 -5.43 3.47
CA LEU A 2 -35.64 -6.17 4.73
C LEU A 2 -36.62 -5.69 5.84
N GLY A 3 -37.58 -4.82 5.55
CA GLY A 3 -38.60 -4.35 6.50
C GLY A 3 -38.24 -3.06 7.22
N SER A 4 -39.28 -2.34 7.64
CA SER A 4 -39.20 -0.96 8.14
C SER A 4 -38.84 -0.80 9.63
N LYS A 5 -38.63 -1.90 10.36
CA LYS A 5 -38.42 -1.88 11.82
C LYS A 5 -36.98 -2.09 12.27
N ILE A 6 -36.05 -2.11 11.34
CA ILE A 6 -34.62 -2.20 11.67
C ILE A 6 -33.97 -0.83 11.59
N ASP A 7 -33.08 -0.58 12.51
CA ASP A 7 -32.26 0.61 12.51
C ASP A 7 -30.77 0.22 12.35
N VAL A 8 -30.07 0.86 11.41
CA VAL A 8 -28.67 0.59 11.08
C VAL A 8 -27.85 1.80 11.47
N ARG A 9 -26.97 1.66 12.44
CA ARG A 9 -26.14 2.76 12.96
C ARG A 9 -24.66 2.43 12.91
N TYR A 10 -23.88 3.43 12.51
CA TYR A 10 -22.42 3.38 12.63
C TYR A 10 -21.99 4.00 13.94
N ALA A 11 -21.26 3.25 14.76
CA ALA A 11 -20.68 3.72 16.00
C ALA A 11 -19.24 4.17 15.75
N ALA A 12 -19.02 5.48 15.66
CA ALA A 12 -17.71 6.07 15.37
C ALA A 12 -16.64 5.73 16.44
N VAL A 13 -17.07 5.47 17.68
CA VAL A 13 -16.17 5.18 18.80
C VAL A 13 -15.40 3.86 18.61
N ASN A 14 -16.07 2.85 18.05
CA ASN A 14 -15.47 1.52 17.84
C ASN A 14 -15.34 1.13 16.36
N GLY A 15 -15.73 2.02 15.45
CA GLY A 15 -15.66 1.78 14.01
C GLY A 15 -16.59 0.66 13.51
N GLN A 16 -17.69 0.36 14.24
CA GLN A 16 -18.56 -0.77 13.93
C GLN A 16 -19.97 -0.35 13.53
N TRP A 17 -20.53 -1.09 12.61
CA TRP A 17 -21.93 -1.03 12.25
C TRP A 17 -22.76 -1.94 13.17
N ASN A 18 -23.86 -1.42 13.67
CA ASN A 18 -24.77 -2.15 14.51
C ASN A 18 -26.17 -2.12 13.89
N ILE A 19 -26.81 -3.28 13.83
CA ILE A 19 -28.19 -3.41 13.38
C ILE A 19 -29.05 -3.77 14.58
N THR A 20 -30.00 -2.89 14.94
CA THR A 20 -30.97 -3.14 16.00
C THR A 20 -32.26 -3.70 15.41
N GLY A 21 -33.03 -4.45 16.22
CA GLY A 21 -34.25 -5.08 15.75
C GLY A 21 -34.11 -6.39 14.99
N LYS A 22 -32.91 -6.98 14.97
CA LYS A 22 -32.58 -8.21 14.22
C LYS A 22 -33.51 -9.40 14.51
N ASN A 23 -34.05 -9.50 15.73
CA ASN A 23 -34.86 -10.61 16.19
C ASN A 23 -36.34 -10.25 16.28
N MET A 24 -36.71 -8.99 15.99
CA MET A 24 -38.10 -8.57 16.04
C MET A 24 -38.85 -9.03 14.78
N ASP A 25 -39.82 -9.90 14.98
CA ASP A 25 -40.91 -10.25 14.07
C ASP A 25 -40.49 -10.65 12.63
N ASN A 26 -39.48 -11.51 12.51
CA ASN A 26 -39.06 -12.07 11.23
C ASN A 26 -39.83 -13.34 10.86
N ARG A 27 -40.86 -13.74 11.69
CA ARG A 27 -41.71 -14.91 11.44
C ARG A 27 -42.59 -14.61 10.23
N GLY A 28 -42.26 -15.22 9.09
CA GLY A 28 -42.99 -15.06 7.83
C GLY A 28 -42.33 -14.23 6.75
N ASN A 29 -41.20 -13.59 7.03
CA ASN A 29 -40.44 -12.90 5.99
C ASN A 29 -39.41 -13.85 5.30
N ALA A 30 -39.85 -14.42 4.19
CA ALA A 30 -39.03 -15.35 3.41
C ALA A 30 -37.69 -14.73 2.93
N LEU A 31 -37.64 -13.43 2.68
CA LEU A 31 -36.39 -12.74 2.28
C LEU A 31 -35.37 -12.77 3.41
N VAL A 32 -35.81 -12.60 4.67
CA VAL A 32 -34.92 -12.56 5.82
C VAL A 32 -34.46 -13.93 6.26
N GLN A 33 -35.32 -14.95 6.13
CA GLN A 33 -35.04 -16.27 6.68
C GLN A 33 -34.47 -17.25 5.70
N SER A 34 -34.86 -17.20 4.42
CA SER A 34 -34.47 -18.20 3.43
C SER A 34 -33.76 -17.64 2.22
N THR A 35 -34.19 -16.51 1.64
CA THR A 35 -33.57 -15.94 0.45
C THR A 35 -32.15 -15.41 0.77
N TYR A 36 -32.07 -14.52 1.74
CA TYR A 36 -30.82 -13.87 2.18
C TYR A 36 -30.35 -14.33 3.56
N GLY A 37 -31.01 -15.30 4.17
CA GLY A 37 -30.65 -15.87 5.45
C GLY A 37 -30.61 -17.38 5.44
N THR A 38 -30.22 -17.94 6.56
CA THR A 38 -30.26 -19.37 6.88
C THR A 38 -31.06 -19.59 8.16
N GLN A 39 -31.37 -20.85 8.51
CA GLN A 39 -32.05 -21.17 9.77
C GLN A 39 -31.22 -20.77 11.01
N ARG A 40 -29.91 -20.74 10.90
CA ARG A 40 -28.96 -20.42 11.99
C ARG A 40 -28.48 -18.96 12.00
N ALA A 41 -28.60 -18.26 10.87
CA ALA A 41 -28.21 -16.85 10.73
C ALA A 41 -29.17 -16.15 9.78
N ASN A 42 -30.01 -15.25 10.30
CA ASN A 42 -30.92 -14.47 9.49
C ASN A 42 -30.17 -13.40 8.65
N ALA A 43 -30.82 -12.84 7.63
CA ALA A 43 -30.24 -11.85 6.75
C ALA A 43 -29.67 -10.62 7.47
N TYR A 44 -30.26 -10.19 8.57
CA TYR A 44 -29.78 -9.02 9.33
C TYR A 44 -28.45 -9.26 10.04
N ARG A 45 -28.24 -10.47 10.55
CA ARG A 45 -26.96 -10.88 11.11
C ARG A 45 -25.90 -10.94 10.03
N LEU A 46 -26.24 -11.55 8.89
CA LEU A 46 -25.30 -11.63 7.74
C LEU A 46 -24.96 -10.25 7.19
N LEU A 47 -25.94 -9.33 7.15
CA LEU A 47 -25.72 -7.95 6.74
C LEU A 47 -24.82 -7.19 7.71
N GLU A 48 -25.00 -7.35 9.03
CA GLU A 48 -24.15 -6.73 10.04
C GLU A 48 -22.70 -7.23 9.94
N ASP A 49 -22.53 -8.54 9.78
CA ASP A 49 -21.21 -9.12 9.57
C ASP A 49 -20.57 -8.58 8.28
N ALA A 50 -21.33 -8.47 7.19
CA ALA A 50 -20.85 -7.91 5.92
C ALA A 50 -20.44 -6.44 6.04
N LEU A 51 -21.24 -5.61 6.71
CA LEU A 51 -20.93 -4.19 6.96
C LEU A 51 -19.66 -4.03 7.81
N ASN A 52 -19.39 -4.97 8.70
CA ASN A 52 -18.20 -4.99 9.55
C ASN A 52 -17.02 -5.75 8.91
N LEU A 53 -17.11 -6.12 7.64
CA LEU A 53 -16.10 -6.87 6.90
C LEU A 53 -15.70 -8.19 7.57
N ARG A 54 -16.68 -8.87 8.20
CA ARG A 54 -16.49 -10.14 8.89
C ARG A 54 -17.15 -11.27 8.11
N ASP A 55 -16.45 -12.39 8.00
CA ASP A 55 -17.05 -13.62 7.49
C ASP A 55 -17.86 -14.30 8.59
N THR A 56 -19.13 -14.57 8.29
CA THR A 56 -20.01 -15.24 9.27
C THR A 56 -19.55 -16.67 9.52
N LYS A 57 -19.42 -17.03 10.80
CA LYS A 57 -19.08 -18.39 11.26
C LYS A 57 -20.20 -18.94 12.12
N ILE A 58 -20.59 -20.19 11.87
CA ILE A 58 -21.61 -20.91 12.61
C ILE A 58 -20.95 -22.01 13.42
N TYR A 59 -21.27 -22.07 14.69
CA TYR A 59 -20.73 -23.05 15.64
C TYR A 59 -21.85 -23.91 16.21
N ASP A 60 -21.58 -25.20 16.35
CA ASP A 60 -22.39 -26.11 17.13
C ASP A 60 -21.81 -26.26 18.54
N THR A 61 -22.68 -26.36 19.51
CA THR A 61 -22.28 -26.69 20.88
C THR A 61 -22.39 -28.21 21.04
N ILE A 62 -21.29 -28.87 21.37
CA ILE A 62 -21.21 -30.29 21.64
C ILE A 62 -20.90 -30.45 23.12
N GLU A 63 -21.72 -31.25 23.82
CA GLU A 63 -21.44 -31.68 25.19
C GLU A 63 -20.60 -32.97 25.15
N ASP A 64 -19.42 -32.91 25.71
CA ASP A 64 -18.50 -34.03 25.89
C ASP A 64 -18.26 -34.28 27.39
N ALA A 65 -17.57 -35.39 27.74
CA ALA A 65 -17.21 -35.73 29.10
C ALA A 65 -16.40 -34.62 29.83
N ASP A 66 -15.76 -33.71 29.05
CA ASP A 66 -14.94 -32.59 29.52
C ASP A 66 -15.70 -31.27 29.56
N GLY A 67 -16.99 -31.23 29.17
CA GLY A 67 -17.85 -30.05 29.19
C GLY A 67 -18.38 -29.61 27.81
N GLU A 68 -18.97 -28.39 27.76
CA GLU A 68 -19.49 -27.81 26.50
C GLU A 68 -18.36 -27.23 25.64
N HIS A 69 -18.22 -27.74 24.41
CA HIS A 69 -17.27 -27.24 23.42
C HIS A 69 -17.99 -26.68 22.19
N ARG A 70 -17.48 -25.55 21.66
CA ARG A 70 -17.95 -24.96 20.41
C ARG A 70 -17.14 -25.48 19.24
N VAL A 71 -17.77 -26.21 18.33
CA VAL A 71 -17.16 -26.76 17.11
C VAL A 71 -17.71 -26.04 15.90
N LEU A 72 -16.82 -25.63 14.98
CA LEU A 72 -17.20 -24.95 13.73
C LEU A 72 -18.00 -25.90 12.82
N ASN A 73 -19.26 -25.54 12.55
CA ASN A 73 -20.06 -26.23 11.54
C ASN A 73 -19.70 -25.72 10.13
N LYS A 74 -18.85 -26.46 9.44
CA LYS A 74 -18.34 -26.07 8.13
C LYS A 74 -19.46 -25.93 7.08
N LYS A 75 -20.47 -26.80 7.10
CA LYS A 75 -21.59 -26.82 6.14
C LYS A 75 -22.47 -25.59 6.32
N GLU A 76 -22.90 -25.30 7.56
CA GLU A 76 -23.72 -24.13 7.86
C GLU A 76 -22.95 -22.82 7.68
N THR A 77 -21.66 -22.80 7.99
CA THR A 77 -20.77 -21.66 7.74
C THR A 77 -20.68 -21.35 6.25
N MET A 78 -20.46 -22.34 5.41
CA MET A 78 -20.36 -22.15 3.95
C MET A 78 -21.71 -21.62 3.39
N LEU A 79 -22.82 -22.17 3.82
CA LEU A 79 -24.15 -21.71 3.42
C LEU A 79 -24.38 -20.25 3.84
N ALA A 80 -24.02 -19.87 5.08
CA ALA A 80 -24.14 -18.52 5.58
C ALA A 80 -23.26 -17.53 4.77
N GLN A 81 -22.02 -17.90 4.46
CA GLN A 81 -21.12 -17.10 3.62
C GLN A 81 -21.64 -16.94 2.19
N GLN A 82 -22.21 -17.98 1.61
CA GLN A 82 -22.86 -17.88 0.29
C GLN A 82 -24.02 -16.89 0.31
N LYS A 83 -24.86 -16.91 1.36
CA LYS A 83 -25.95 -15.95 1.53
C LYS A 83 -25.43 -14.52 1.78
N GLN A 84 -24.34 -14.38 2.51
CA GLN A 84 -23.67 -13.10 2.74
C GLN A 84 -23.18 -12.49 1.41
N GLU A 85 -22.61 -13.30 0.53
CA GLU A 85 -22.18 -12.85 -0.79
C GLU A 85 -23.37 -12.44 -1.68
N MET A 86 -24.48 -13.19 -1.63
CA MET A 86 -25.71 -12.79 -2.32
C MET A 86 -26.23 -11.44 -1.86
N ILE A 87 -26.12 -11.10 -0.56
CA ILE A 87 -26.50 -9.78 -0.02
C ILE A 87 -25.60 -8.68 -0.61
N LYS A 88 -24.29 -8.91 -0.67
CA LYS A 88 -23.32 -7.95 -1.23
C LYS A 88 -23.61 -7.67 -2.72
N GLU A 89 -23.84 -8.72 -3.51
CA GLU A 89 -24.15 -8.57 -4.93
C GLU A 89 -25.49 -7.85 -5.14
N ALA A 90 -26.55 -8.22 -4.41
CA ALA A 90 -27.83 -7.55 -4.50
C ALA A 90 -27.75 -6.06 -4.11
N PHE A 91 -26.89 -5.71 -3.13
CA PHE A 91 -26.64 -4.32 -2.75
C PHE A 91 -25.90 -3.55 -3.85
N LYS A 92 -24.90 -4.17 -4.45
CA LYS A 92 -24.14 -3.61 -5.56
C LYS A 92 -25.03 -3.32 -6.78
N GLU A 93 -25.86 -4.29 -7.16
CA GLU A 93 -26.85 -4.07 -8.23
C GLU A 93 -27.82 -2.94 -7.90
N TRP A 94 -28.33 -2.91 -6.67
CA TRP A 94 -29.25 -1.88 -6.22
C TRP A 94 -28.63 -0.47 -6.27
N ILE A 95 -27.36 -0.31 -5.89
CA ILE A 95 -26.64 0.96 -5.96
C ILE A 95 -26.60 1.48 -7.40
N PHE A 96 -26.21 0.63 -8.35
CA PHE A 96 -25.98 1.04 -9.73
C PHE A 96 -27.25 1.12 -10.59
N ARG A 97 -28.35 0.55 -10.14
CA ARG A 97 -29.63 0.53 -10.87
C ARG A 97 -30.29 1.88 -10.97
N ASP A 98 -30.15 2.72 -9.97
CA ASP A 98 -30.71 4.05 -9.90
C ASP A 98 -29.63 5.07 -10.33
N ILE A 99 -29.95 5.90 -11.33
CA ILE A 99 -28.99 6.84 -11.94
C ILE A 99 -28.59 7.92 -10.93
N ASP A 100 -29.55 8.53 -10.25
CA ASP A 100 -29.31 9.65 -9.33
C ASP A 100 -28.44 9.19 -8.14
N ARG A 101 -28.73 8.01 -7.61
CA ARG A 101 -27.94 7.41 -6.53
C ARG A 101 -26.51 7.13 -6.98
N ARG A 102 -26.37 6.53 -8.16
CA ARG A 102 -25.05 6.24 -8.74
C ARG A 102 -24.24 7.52 -8.92
N GLU A 103 -24.82 8.56 -9.50
CA GLU A 103 -24.15 9.84 -9.73
C GLU A 103 -23.76 10.53 -8.42
N ALA A 104 -24.67 10.55 -7.44
CA ALA A 104 -24.40 11.12 -6.12
C ALA A 104 -23.24 10.38 -5.40
N LEU A 105 -23.21 9.06 -5.47
CA LEU A 105 -22.14 8.25 -4.87
C LEU A 105 -20.82 8.42 -5.62
N CYS A 106 -20.83 8.43 -6.96
CA CYS A 106 -19.63 8.67 -7.77
C CYS A 106 -19.07 10.07 -7.51
N LYS A 107 -19.93 11.10 -7.44
CA LYS A 107 -19.50 12.47 -7.11
C LYS A 107 -18.84 12.52 -5.73
N LYS A 108 -19.49 11.95 -4.72
CA LYS A 108 -18.95 11.90 -3.36
C LYS A 108 -17.64 11.13 -3.28
N TYR A 109 -17.52 10.00 -3.98
CA TYR A 109 -16.28 9.23 -4.05
C TYR A 109 -15.15 10.03 -4.70
N ASN A 110 -15.44 10.70 -5.82
CA ASN A 110 -14.46 11.53 -6.52
C ASN A 110 -14.00 12.72 -5.68
N GLU A 111 -14.91 13.36 -4.96
CA GLU A 111 -14.58 14.45 -4.03
C GLU A 111 -13.67 14.00 -2.88
N LEU A 112 -13.89 12.80 -2.34
CA LEU A 112 -13.13 12.27 -1.20
C LEU A 112 -11.79 11.64 -1.60
N PHE A 113 -11.73 10.93 -2.72
CA PHE A 113 -10.61 10.08 -3.07
C PHE A 113 -9.88 10.48 -4.35
N ASN A 114 -10.54 11.18 -5.28
CA ASN A 114 -9.96 11.57 -6.56
C ASN A 114 -9.82 13.10 -6.71
N SER A 115 -10.00 13.87 -5.65
CA SER A 115 -9.89 15.33 -5.67
C SER A 115 -8.44 15.82 -5.76
N SER A 116 -7.47 14.97 -5.41
CA SER A 116 -6.05 15.29 -5.52
C SER A 116 -5.39 14.42 -6.59
N ARG A 117 -4.74 15.07 -7.55
CA ARG A 117 -3.91 14.38 -8.54
C ARG A 117 -2.46 14.44 -8.10
N PRO A 118 -1.78 13.30 -7.89
CA PRO A 118 -0.35 13.28 -7.62
C PRO A 118 0.40 13.98 -8.77
N ARG A 119 1.43 14.75 -8.42
CA ARG A 119 2.29 15.36 -9.43
C ARG A 119 3.05 14.25 -10.16
N GLU A 120 2.97 14.27 -11.48
CA GLU A 120 3.75 13.39 -12.34
C GLU A 120 5.04 14.10 -12.77
N TYR A 121 6.12 13.35 -12.86
CA TYR A 121 7.43 13.86 -13.27
C TYR A 121 7.84 13.14 -14.54
N ASP A 122 8.16 13.92 -15.57
CA ASP A 122 8.70 13.42 -16.84
C ASP A 122 10.20 13.70 -16.90
N GLY A 123 11.00 12.64 -16.97
CA GLY A 123 12.46 12.69 -17.09
C GLY A 123 12.97 12.43 -18.51
N SER A 124 12.11 12.39 -19.52
CA SER A 124 12.48 12.08 -20.90
C SER A 124 13.50 13.06 -21.49
N HIS A 125 13.44 14.32 -21.05
CA HIS A 125 14.34 15.41 -21.48
C HIS A 125 15.71 15.39 -20.80
N ILE A 126 15.93 14.60 -19.75
CA ILE A 126 17.18 14.60 -19.00
C ILE A 126 18.26 13.86 -19.80
N GLN A 127 19.38 14.55 -20.00
CA GLN A 127 20.59 13.98 -20.60
C GLN A 127 21.63 13.72 -19.50
N PHE A 128 22.04 12.47 -19.35
CA PHE A 128 22.96 12.04 -18.31
C PHE A 128 24.41 12.19 -18.77
N THR A 129 24.96 13.38 -18.60
CA THR A 129 26.33 13.70 -19.01
C THR A 129 27.36 12.91 -18.18
N GLY A 130 28.30 12.28 -18.84
CA GLY A 130 29.35 11.47 -18.19
C GLY A 130 28.93 10.04 -17.85
N MET A 131 27.66 9.68 -18.07
CA MET A 131 27.22 8.30 -17.97
C MET A 131 27.73 7.46 -19.14
N THR A 132 28.04 6.18 -18.89
CA THR A 132 28.49 5.27 -19.96
C THR A 132 27.42 5.13 -21.06
N PRO A 133 27.81 5.16 -22.36
CA PRO A 133 26.85 4.98 -23.44
C PRO A 133 26.30 3.54 -23.55
N GLU A 134 26.96 2.58 -22.90
CA GLU A 134 26.54 1.18 -22.90
C GLU A 134 25.26 0.93 -22.11
N ILE A 135 24.93 1.83 -21.18
CA ILE A 135 23.75 1.70 -20.30
C ILE A 135 22.75 2.80 -20.63
N THR A 136 21.53 2.41 -20.93
CA THR A 136 20.42 3.34 -21.13
C THR A 136 19.40 3.19 -20.00
N LEU A 137 19.09 4.28 -19.32
CA LEU A 137 18.05 4.28 -18.28
C LEU A 137 16.66 4.12 -18.90
N MET A 138 15.87 3.26 -18.30
CA MET A 138 14.47 3.03 -18.67
C MET A 138 13.60 4.28 -18.38
N PRO A 139 12.45 4.46 -19.05
CA PRO A 139 11.59 5.63 -18.83
C PRO A 139 11.22 5.85 -17.36
N HIS A 140 10.84 4.80 -16.63
CA HIS A 140 10.50 4.92 -15.20
C HIS A 140 11.72 5.34 -14.34
N GLN A 141 12.92 4.99 -14.73
CA GLN A 141 14.16 5.42 -14.04
C GLN A 141 14.44 6.90 -14.28
N LYS A 142 14.26 7.38 -15.52
CA LYS A 142 14.38 8.81 -15.85
C LYS A 142 13.35 9.64 -15.12
N ASN A 143 12.10 9.17 -15.04
CA ASN A 143 11.04 9.82 -14.30
C ASN A 143 11.32 9.87 -12.79
N ALA A 144 11.94 8.83 -12.21
CA ALA A 144 12.39 8.83 -10.84
C ALA A 144 13.49 9.86 -10.58
N VAL A 145 14.45 10.01 -11.52
CA VAL A 145 15.47 11.05 -11.46
C VAL A 145 14.83 12.44 -11.51
N ALA A 146 13.89 12.67 -12.43
CA ALA A 146 13.13 13.93 -12.49
C ALA A 146 12.40 14.22 -11.18
N HIS A 147 11.80 13.20 -10.57
CA HIS A 147 11.14 13.35 -9.27
C HIS A 147 12.10 13.77 -8.16
N ILE A 148 13.32 13.20 -8.13
CA ILE A 148 14.35 13.60 -7.16
C ILE A 148 14.83 15.05 -7.40
N LEU A 149 15.04 15.43 -8.66
CA LEU A 149 15.58 16.74 -9.01
C LEU A 149 14.56 17.89 -8.81
N TYR A 150 13.30 17.65 -9.15
CA TYR A 150 12.25 18.69 -9.15
C TYR A 150 11.29 18.60 -7.97
N GLY A 151 11.34 17.50 -7.22
CA GLY A 151 10.65 17.32 -5.95
C GLY A 151 11.47 17.80 -4.77
N ASN A 152 10.91 17.56 -3.60
CA ASN A 152 11.67 17.66 -2.34
C ASN A 152 12.13 16.25 -1.92
N ASN A 153 11.92 15.88 -0.66
CA ASN A 153 12.18 14.51 -0.21
C ASN A 153 11.38 13.51 -1.03
N THR A 154 12.06 12.52 -1.61
CA THR A 154 11.47 11.56 -2.54
C THR A 154 11.59 10.13 -2.00
N LEU A 155 10.48 9.39 -2.02
CA LEU A 155 10.44 7.96 -1.74
C LEU A 155 10.38 7.17 -3.05
N LEU A 156 11.41 6.38 -3.36
CA LEU A 156 11.43 5.46 -4.49
C LEU A 156 10.88 4.09 -4.09
N ALA A 157 9.56 3.96 -4.10
CA ALA A 157 8.84 2.74 -3.72
C ALA A 157 8.72 1.71 -4.88
N HIS A 158 9.66 1.69 -5.81
CA HIS A 158 9.69 0.74 -6.91
C HIS A 158 9.93 -0.70 -6.41
N CYS A 159 9.41 -1.68 -7.13
CA CYS A 159 9.64 -3.09 -6.84
C CYS A 159 11.13 -3.47 -6.87
N VAL A 160 11.46 -4.63 -6.32
CA VAL A 160 12.82 -5.18 -6.40
C VAL A 160 13.18 -5.44 -7.86
N GLY A 161 14.41 -5.11 -8.26
CA GLY A 161 14.84 -5.26 -9.65
C GLY A 161 14.57 -4.06 -10.57
N ALA A 162 13.83 -3.03 -10.13
CA ALA A 162 13.55 -1.83 -10.94
C ALA A 162 14.79 -0.90 -11.15
N GLY A 163 15.96 -1.28 -10.68
CA GLY A 163 17.20 -0.51 -10.84
C GLY A 163 17.27 0.75 -9.99
N LYS A 164 16.75 0.72 -8.75
CA LYS A 164 16.80 1.87 -7.82
C LYS A 164 18.21 2.43 -7.60
N THR A 165 19.23 1.57 -7.56
CA THR A 165 20.64 1.97 -7.44
C THR A 165 21.03 2.94 -8.55
N PHE A 166 20.73 2.60 -9.80
CA PHE A 166 21.03 3.46 -10.95
C PHE A 166 20.23 4.75 -10.94
N GLN A 167 18.98 4.72 -10.50
CA GLN A 167 18.16 5.93 -10.33
C GLN A 167 18.80 6.90 -9.33
N MET A 168 19.24 6.40 -8.18
CA MET A 168 19.85 7.21 -7.12
C MET A 168 21.22 7.75 -7.55
N ILE A 169 22.05 6.93 -8.20
CA ILE A 169 23.36 7.34 -8.71
C ILE A 169 23.18 8.44 -9.78
N ALA A 170 22.33 8.21 -10.78
CA ALA A 170 22.07 9.17 -11.83
C ALA A 170 21.49 10.49 -11.29
N ALA A 171 20.56 10.43 -10.33
CA ALA A 171 20.01 11.61 -9.70
C ALA A 171 21.06 12.42 -8.94
N GLY A 172 21.96 11.76 -8.21
CA GLY A 172 23.06 12.44 -7.52
C GLY A 172 24.03 13.11 -8.48
N MET A 173 24.42 12.43 -9.55
CA MET A 173 25.32 13.00 -10.56
C MET A 173 24.70 14.20 -11.28
N GLU A 174 23.40 14.11 -11.65
CA GLU A 174 22.67 15.23 -12.24
C GLU A 174 22.49 16.39 -11.23
N SER A 175 22.22 16.08 -9.99
CA SER A 175 22.13 17.07 -8.91
C SER A 175 23.43 17.86 -8.77
N ARG A 176 24.58 17.17 -8.83
CA ARG A 176 25.90 17.81 -8.82
C ARG A 176 26.15 18.64 -10.09
N ARG A 177 25.85 18.08 -11.27
CA ARG A 177 26.00 18.80 -12.55
C ARG A 177 25.18 20.07 -12.60
N LEU A 178 23.99 20.06 -12.04
CA LEU A 178 23.10 21.22 -11.95
C LEU A 178 23.48 22.21 -10.81
N GLY A 179 24.50 21.89 -10.00
CA GLY A 179 24.90 22.73 -8.87
C GLY A 179 23.97 22.65 -7.67
N LEU A 180 23.02 21.71 -7.63
CA LEU A 180 22.09 21.51 -6.52
C LEU A 180 22.78 20.82 -5.32
N SER A 181 23.84 20.06 -5.57
CA SER A 181 24.67 19.43 -4.55
C SER A 181 26.15 19.55 -4.91
N GLN A 182 27.01 19.59 -3.89
CA GLN A 182 28.47 19.56 -4.09
C GLN A 182 29.05 18.15 -3.92
N LYS A 183 28.57 17.42 -2.93
CA LYS A 183 28.96 16.05 -2.61
C LYS A 183 27.71 15.25 -2.24
N ASN A 184 27.54 14.12 -2.91
CA ASN A 184 26.40 13.24 -2.65
C ASN A 184 26.79 12.15 -1.66
N LEU A 185 26.02 12.00 -0.58
CA LEU A 185 26.21 10.95 0.40
C LEU A 185 25.17 9.85 0.19
N TYR A 186 25.65 8.61 -0.05
CA TYR A 186 24.82 7.42 -0.19
C TYR A 186 24.94 6.55 1.05
N VAL A 187 23.86 6.39 1.77
CA VAL A 187 23.81 5.54 2.96
C VAL A 187 23.17 4.20 2.59
N VAL A 188 23.95 3.15 2.64
CA VAL A 188 23.55 1.81 2.21
C VAL A 188 23.88 0.77 3.29
N PRO A 189 23.22 -0.40 3.28
CA PRO A 189 23.58 -1.51 4.16
C PRO A 189 25.04 -1.92 3.95
N ASN A 190 25.75 -2.24 5.06
CA ASN A 190 27.18 -2.51 5.05
C ASN A 190 27.64 -3.57 4.01
N HIS A 191 26.82 -4.57 3.76
CA HIS A 191 27.15 -5.64 2.80
C HIS A 191 26.99 -5.22 1.34
N LEU A 192 26.39 -4.05 1.07
CA LEU A 192 26.18 -3.52 -0.28
C LEU A 192 27.17 -2.40 -0.65
N THR A 193 28.02 -1.94 0.27
CA THR A 193 28.88 -0.78 0.06
C THR A 193 29.83 -0.95 -1.12
N GLU A 194 30.50 -2.10 -1.23
CA GLU A 194 31.42 -2.40 -2.35
C GLU A 194 30.66 -2.56 -3.67
N GLN A 195 29.51 -3.22 -3.65
CA GLN A 195 28.66 -3.36 -4.82
C GLN A 195 28.20 -1.99 -5.33
N TRP A 196 27.79 -1.09 -4.43
CA TRP A 196 27.38 0.27 -4.80
C TRP A 196 28.52 1.06 -5.43
N GLY A 197 29.73 0.96 -4.88
CA GLY A 197 30.92 1.57 -5.47
C GLY A 197 31.21 1.04 -6.88
N SER A 198 31.09 -0.27 -7.07
CA SER A 198 31.24 -0.91 -8.37
C SER A 198 30.16 -0.50 -9.37
N ASP A 199 28.89 -0.50 -8.97
CA ASP A 199 27.75 -0.06 -9.79
C ASP A 199 27.88 1.42 -10.16
N PHE A 200 28.40 2.25 -9.25
CA PHE A 200 28.65 3.67 -9.50
C PHE A 200 29.68 3.86 -10.62
N LEU A 201 30.85 3.23 -10.51
CA LEU A 201 31.91 3.32 -11.53
C LEU A 201 31.52 2.64 -12.84
N ARG A 202 30.64 1.63 -12.78
CA ARG A 202 30.07 1.03 -13.99
C ARG A 202 29.16 2.01 -14.73
N LEU A 203 28.38 2.81 -14.01
CA LEU A 203 27.47 3.78 -14.61
C LEU A 203 28.18 5.08 -15.00
N TYR A 204 29.10 5.57 -14.16
CA TYR A 204 29.93 6.75 -14.37
C TYR A 204 31.40 6.44 -14.20
N PRO A 205 32.09 5.95 -15.27
CA PRO A 205 33.49 5.52 -15.18
C PRO A 205 34.51 6.62 -14.80
N GLY A 206 34.16 7.87 -15.06
CA GLY A 206 34.99 9.04 -14.71
C GLY A 206 34.71 9.63 -13.33
N ALA A 207 33.81 9.04 -12.53
CA ALA A 207 33.46 9.59 -11.23
C ALA A 207 34.51 9.33 -10.16
N ASN A 208 34.75 10.31 -9.30
CA ASN A 208 35.62 10.19 -8.13
C ASN A 208 34.76 9.80 -6.90
N VAL A 209 34.78 8.51 -6.54
CA VAL A 209 33.92 7.93 -5.49
C VAL A 209 34.76 7.52 -4.29
N LEU A 210 34.36 7.96 -3.10
CA LEU A 210 34.94 7.53 -1.84
C LEU A 210 34.09 6.42 -1.22
N VAL A 211 34.53 5.17 -1.37
CA VAL A 211 33.86 4.00 -0.77
C VAL A 211 34.37 3.81 0.66
N ALA A 212 33.49 3.92 1.62
CA ALA A 212 33.81 3.74 3.05
C ALA A 212 34.00 2.26 3.40
N THR A 213 35.00 1.97 4.22
CA THR A 213 35.30 0.64 4.75
C THR A 213 35.06 0.57 6.24
N LYS A 214 34.94 -0.64 6.81
CA LYS A 214 34.82 -0.82 8.27
C LYS A 214 35.94 -0.14 9.05
N LYS A 215 37.17 -0.13 8.50
CA LYS A 215 38.34 0.51 9.13
C LYS A 215 38.19 2.01 9.27
N ASP A 216 37.49 2.66 8.35
CA ASP A 216 37.28 4.10 8.39
C ASP A 216 36.40 4.53 9.57
N PHE A 217 35.56 3.62 10.09
CA PHE A 217 34.70 3.85 11.24
C PHE A 217 35.32 3.45 12.61
N GLU A 218 36.54 2.92 12.62
CA GLU A 218 37.27 2.66 13.88
C GLU A 218 37.62 3.99 14.58
N PRO A 219 37.61 4.03 15.92
CA PRO A 219 37.84 5.27 16.68
C PRO A 219 39.10 6.04 16.26
N ALA A 220 40.18 5.31 15.94
CA ALA A 220 41.46 5.91 15.52
C ALA A 220 41.38 6.55 14.12
N ASN A 221 40.52 6.08 13.24
CA ASN A 221 40.46 6.46 11.83
C ASN A 221 39.34 7.46 11.51
N ARG A 222 38.30 7.57 12.37
CA ARG A 222 37.12 8.41 12.13
C ARG A 222 37.46 9.87 11.81
N LYS A 223 38.36 10.49 12.58
CA LYS A 223 38.77 11.89 12.36
C LYS A 223 39.43 12.07 11.00
N LYS A 224 40.30 11.14 10.60
CA LYS A 224 40.95 11.14 9.30
C LYS A 224 39.97 10.95 8.16
N PHE A 225 39.01 10.04 8.33
CA PHE A 225 37.95 9.78 7.35
C PHE A 225 37.05 11.00 7.16
N CYS A 226 36.56 11.62 8.26
CA CYS A 226 35.79 12.86 8.21
C CYS A 226 36.57 14.01 7.54
N SER A 227 37.87 14.13 7.83
CA SER A 227 38.74 15.12 7.18
C SER A 227 38.83 14.86 5.66
N ARG A 228 39.00 13.63 5.22
CA ARG A 228 39.01 13.28 3.78
C ARG A 228 37.67 13.65 3.12
N ILE A 229 36.53 13.35 3.77
CA ILE A 229 35.22 13.76 3.26
C ILE A 229 35.11 15.29 3.14
N ALA A 230 35.56 16.02 4.15
CA ALA A 230 35.47 17.49 4.17
C ALA A 230 36.33 18.15 3.10
N THR A 231 37.57 17.70 2.94
CA THR A 231 38.58 18.37 2.08
C THR A 231 38.71 17.77 0.69
N GLY A 232 38.30 16.51 0.48
CA GLY A 232 38.41 15.86 -0.81
C GLY A 232 37.36 16.31 -1.80
N ASP A 233 37.70 16.34 -3.07
CA ASP A 233 36.72 16.60 -4.15
C ASP A 233 36.18 15.27 -4.68
N TYR A 234 35.11 14.80 -4.06
CA TYR A 234 34.42 13.56 -4.40
C TYR A 234 33.08 13.87 -5.04
N ASP A 235 32.71 13.11 -6.08
CA ASP A 235 31.38 13.13 -6.68
C ASP A 235 30.37 12.42 -5.78
N ALA A 236 30.85 11.38 -5.09
CA ALA A 236 30.03 10.55 -4.20
C ALA A 236 30.85 9.98 -3.04
N ILE A 237 30.15 9.73 -1.94
CA ILE A 237 30.68 9.12 -0.71
C ILE A 237 29.73 8.02 -0.29
#